data_84cb7bda3e36f5e3f068a523ca1bc922
#
_entry.id   84cb7bda3e36f5e3f068a523ca1bc922
#
_cell.length_a   1.000
_cell.length_b   1.000
_cell.length_c   1.000
_cell.angle_alpha   90.00
_cell.angle_beta   90.00
_cell.angle_gamma   90.00
#
_symmetry.space_group_name_H-M   'P 1'
#
loop_
_entity.id
_entity.type
_entity.pdbx_description
1 polymer ?
#
loop_
_entity_poly.entity_id
_entity_poly.type
_entity_poly.pdbx_seq_one_letter_code
_entity_poly.pdbx_strand_id
1 'polypeptide(L)'
;MAVTLATPGVYIEEKSSFGSSVVPVQTAIPAFIGYTEKANRGSKDLTNQPTKISSLGQFEQFFGGAPDTKFNIEASEESATGFTLSFVEDSRYLLHNAMRLFYSNGGGDCYIVSVGKYGDKIDAGQLNDPKGGGIATLEKYLEPTLLAIPDAILLSEADCYSLQAAMLQHCGYKMKNRFAILDVYNGTLERTFDEEDVINKFREGVGSNFLQWGASYYPFLNTAIVKSSEIDYTRVANLDGLVEILSKEVADNLEADNITEARAEGINAEIAKISEDNDADAIKSINATLTVISPKLNMVIAEMSEMLNVMPSSPAMAGAYTMVDATSSVAQSPANISLGSVVSTTV
;
A
#
# COMPACT_ATOMS: atom_id res chain seq x y z
N MET A 1 51.72 19.44 -15.11
CA MET A 1 53.09 19.98 -15.17
C MET A 1 53.88 19.10 -16.14
N ALA A 2 54.45 19.62 -17.18
CA ALA A 2 55.29 18.85 -18.09
C ALA A 2 56.62 18.58 -17.38
N VAL A 3 57.01 17.32 -17.24
CA VAL A 3 58.28 16.91 -16.69
C VAL A 3 59.32 17.03 -17.81
N THR A 4 60.31 17.94 -17.62
CA THR A 4 61.42 18.10 -18.57
C THR A 4 62.44 16.99 -18.28
N LEU A 5 62.58 16.05 -19.20
CA LEU A 5 63.54 14.95 -19.10
C LEU A 5 64.92 15.40 -19.61
N ALA A 6 65.93 15.32 -18.76
CA ALA A 6 67.26 15.88 -19.00
C ALA A 6 68.27 14.93 -19.64
N THR A 7 67.98 13.68 -19.80
CA THR A 7 68.90 12.65 -20.37
C THR A 7 68.21 11.76 -21.40
N PRO A 8 68.89 11.37 -22.51
CA PRO A 8 68.35 10.42 -23.47
C PRO A 8 68.13 9.05 -22.80
N GLY A 9 66.90 8.55 -22.85
CA GLY A 9 66.49 7.28 -22.26
C GLY A 9 65.08 6.90 -22.69
N VAL A 10 64.69 5.65 -22.39
CA VAL A 10 63.30 5.20 -22.57
C VAL A 10 62.56 5.45 -21.27
N TYR A 11 61.55 6.31 -21.34
CA TYR A 11 60.72 6.65 -20.19
C TYR A 11 59.35 6.02 -20.41
N ILE A 12 58.85 5.32 -19.40
CA ILE A 12 57.50 4.77 -19.38
C ILE A 12 56.64 5.75 -18.61
N GLU A 13 55.70 6.40 -19.30
CA GLU A 13 54.64 7.18 -18.67
C GLU A 13 53.40 6.33 -18.59
N GLU A 14 53.07 5.84 -17.40
CA GLU A 14 51.78 5.21 -17.16
C GLU A 14 50.65 6.26 -17.16
N LYS A 15 49.92 6.35 -18.27
CA LYS A 15 48.66 7.12 -18.33
C LYS A 15 47.53 6.17 -17.96
N SER A 16 46.93 6.38 -16.79
CA SER A 16 45.65 5.74 -16.47
C SER A 16 44.62 6.14 -17.54
N SER A 17 44.37 5.21 -18.47
CA SER A 17 43.34 5.40 -19.52
C SER A 17 41.94 5.18 -18.99
N PHE A 18 41.79 4.78 -17.74
CA PHE A 18 40.51 4.74 -17.05
C PHE A 18 40.29 6.10 -16.44
N GLY A 19 39.43 6.90 -17.07
CA GLY A 19 38.83 8.04 -16.39
C GLY A 19 38.20 7.53 -15.12
N SER A 20 38.43 8.17 -14.00
CA SER A 20 37.73 7.91 -12.75
C SER A 20 36.25 8.34 -12.89
N SER A 21 35.49 7.63 -13.73
CA SER A 21 34.05 7.80 -13.74
C SER A 21 33.51 7.08 -12.49
N VAL A 22 33.30 7.84 -11.44
CA VAL A 22 32.47 7.37 -10.32
C VAL A 22 31.07 7.21 -10.90
N VAL A 23 30.65 5.97 -11.12
CA VAL A 23 29.28 5.66 -11.52
C VAL A 23 28.41 5.88 -10.28
N PRO A 24 27.44 6.80 -10.32
CA PRO A 24 26.54 6.97 -9.19
C PRO A 24 25.77 5.68 -8.97
N VAL A 25 25.80 5.16 -7.74
CA VAL A 25 24.99 4.01 -7.30
C VAL A 25 23.70 4.55 -6.73
N GLN A 26 22.57 3.96 -7.12
CA GLN A 26 21.29 4.29 -6.51
C GLN A 26 21.36 4.01 -4.99
N THR A 27 20.88 4.96 -4.20
CA THR A 27 21.04 4.93 -2.75
C THR A 27 19.74 4.65 -2.01
N ALA A 28 18.60 5.08 -2.51
CA ALA A 28 17.28 4.86 -1.91
C ALA A 28 16.52 3.76 -2.67
N ILE A 29 16.96 2.50 -2.51
CA ILE A 29 16.30 1.33 -3.11
C ILE A 29 15.50 0.64 -2.01
N PRO A 30 14.15 0.76 -1.98
CA PRO A 30 13.34 0.13 -0.96
C PRO A 30 13.15 -1.36 -1.24
N ALA A 31 13.00 -2.12 -0.14
CA ALA A 31 12.44 -3.46 -0.14
C ALA A 31 11.07 -3.41 0.54
N PHE A 32 10.05 -3.88 -0.16
CA PHE A 32 8.70 -4.04 0.36
C PHE A 32 8.40 -5.51 0.60
N ILE A 33 7.82 -5.82 1.76
CA ILE A 33 7.42 -7.18 2.14
C ILE A 33 5.93 -7.19 2.37
N GLY A 34 5.22 -8.21 1.87
CA GLY A 34 3.79 -8.33 2.08
C GLY A 34 3.18 -9.47 1.26
N TYR A 35 1.85 -9.46 1.18
CA TYR A 35 1.06 -10.46 0.48
C TYR A 35 0.71 -9.99 -0.94
N THR A 36 0.56 -10.95 -1.86
CA THR A 36 0.34 -10.68 -3.28
C THR A 36 -0.67 -11.65 -3.87
N GLU A 37 -1.26 -11.33 -5.02
CA GLU A 37 -2.18 -12.26 -5.71
C GLU A 37 -1.46 -13.56 -6.12
N LYS A 38 -0.26 -13.41 -6.64
CA LYS A 38 0.64 -14.50 -7.08
C LYS A 38 2.08 -14.10 -6.81
N ALA A 39 3.00 -15.04 -6.90
CA ALA A 39 4.43 -14.77 -6.82
C ALA A 39 5.16 -15.68 -7.81
N ASN A 40 5.19 -15.31 -9.11
CA ASN A 40 5.84 -16.13 -10.12
C ASN A 40 6.39 -15.31 -11.29
N ARG A 41 7.46 -15.83 -11.88
CA ARG A 41 8.02 -15.36 -13.16
C ARG A 41 8.12 -16.54 -14.11
N GLY A 42 7.10 -16.68 -14.97
CA GLY A 42 6.92 -17.91 -15.75
C GLY A 42 6.67 -19.09 -14.82
N SER A 43 7.48 -20.14 -14.90
CA SER A 43 7.40 -21.32 -14.05
C SER A 43 8.17 -21.19 -12.72
N LYS A 44 8.93 -20.10 -12.51
CA LYS A 44 9.73 -19.90 -11.32
C LYS A 44 8.86 -19.28 -10.21
N ASP A 45 8.79 -19.95 -9.05
CA ASP A 45 8.19 -19.41 -7.83
C ASP A 45 9.08 -18.31 -7.23
N LEU A 46 8.48 -17.18 -6.88
CA LEU A 46 9.14 -16.03 -6.27
C LEU A 46 8.76 -15.85 -4.78
N THR A 47 8.00 -16.78 -4.19
CA THR A 47 7.63 -16.70 -2.77
C THR A 47 8.89 -16.70 -1.91
N ASN A 48 9.00 -15.73 -1.00
CA ASN A 48 10.20 -15.51 -0.17
C ASN A 48 11.51 -15.33 -0.98
N GLN A 49 11.41 -14.82 -2.23
CA GLN A 49 12.57 -14.49 -3.04
C GLN A 49 12.58 -12.99 -3.34
N PRO A 50 13.49 -12.21 -2.74
CA PRO A 50 13.62 -10.80 -3.05
C PRO A 50 13.81 -10.60 -4.55
N THR A 51 12.82 -9.97 -5.18
CA THR A 51 12.80 -9.80 -6.64
C THR A 51 12.80 -8.32 -6.97
N LYS A 52 13.82 -7.90 -7.73
CA LYS A 52 13.95 -6.51 -8.19
C LYS A 52 12.97 -6.23 -9.30
N ILE A 53 12.28 -5.11 -9.19
CA ILE A 53 11.38 -4.55 -10.18
C ILE A 53 11.65 -3.05 -10.37
N SER A 54 11.25 -2.50 -11.51
CA SER A 54 11.46 -1.08 -11.85
C SER A 54 10.18 -0.34 -12.21
N SER A 55 9.03 -1.00 -12.18
CA SER A 55 7.74 -0.38 -12.52
C SER A 55 6.56 -1.13 -11.91
N LEU A 56 5.42 -0.45 -11.79
CA LEU A 56 4.16 -1.06 -11.37
C LEU A 56 3.74 -2.20 -12.32
N GLY A 57 3.91 -2.03 -13.64
CA GLY A 57 3.60 -3.09 -14.61
C GLY A 57 4.43 -4.36 -14.41
N GLN A 58 5.70 -4.26 -13.99
CA GLN A 58 6.49 -5.43 -13.60
C GLN A 58 6.01 -6.05 -12.29
N PHE A 59 5.55 -5.22 -11.33
CA PHE A 59 4.92 -5.72 -10.13
C PHE A 59 3.70 -6.57 -10.48
N GLU A 60 2.77 -6.03 -11.26
CA GLU A 60 1.54 -6.74 -11.66
C GLU A 60 1.84 -8.01 -12.48
N GLN A 61 2.84 -7.97 -13.33
CA GLN A 61 3.26 -9.13 -14.12
C GLN A 61 3.71 -10.30 -13.23
N PHE A 62 4.50 -10.03 -12.18
CA PHE A 62 5.11 -11.07 -11.34
C PHE A 62 4.29 -11.38 -10.09
N PHE A 63 3.61 -10.38 -9.53
CA PHE A 63 2.93 -10.45 -8.23
C PHE A 63 1.42 -10.29 -8.30
N GLY A 64 0.88 -9.93 -9.47
CA GLY A 64 -0.57 -9.81 -9.70
C GLY A 64 -1.12 -8.42 -9.43
N GLY A 65 -2.44 -8.32 -9.49
CA GLY A 65 -3.21 -7.09 -9.37
C GLY A 65 -3.61 -6.74 -7.93
N ALA A 66 -4.59 -5.84 -7.84
CA ALA A 66 -5.15 -5.41 -6.57
C ALA A 66 -5.94 -6.54 -5.87
N PRO A 67 -5.95 -6.59 -4.54
CA PRO A 67 -6.77 -7.54 -3.80
C PRO A 67 -8.26 -7.26 -4.03
N ASP A 68 -9.06 -8.33 -4.03
CA ASP A 68 -10.51 -8.26 -4.02
C ASP A 68 -11.01 -8.00 -2.58
N THR A 69 -10.66 -6.81 -2.06
CA THR A 69 -11.07 -6.40 -0.71
C THR A 69 -12.58 -6.34 -0.61
N LYS A 70 -13.15 -6.99 0.38
CA LYS A 70 -14.59 -7.09 0.64
C LYS A 70 -15.01 -6.21 1.80
N PHE A 71 -16.27 -5.78 1.75
CA PHE A 71 -16.90 -4.94 2.75
C PHE A 71 -18.20 -5.57 3.23
N ASN A 72 -18.46 -5.48 4.52
CA ASN A 72 -19.79 -5.67 5.08
C ASN A 72 -20.52 -4.33 5.10
N ILE A 73 -21.80 -4.35 4.73
CA ILE A 73 -22.68 -3.18 4.79
C ILE A 73 -23.81 -3.45 5.78
N GLU A 74 -24.11 -2.48 6.62
CA GLU A 74 -25.22 -2.54 7.59
C GLU A 74 -26.03 -1.26 7.50
N ALA A 75 -27.36 -1.39 7.51
CA ALA A 75 -28.23 -0.24 7.60
C ALA A 75 -28.07 0.44 8.98
N SER A 76 -27.95 1.76 8.99
CA SER A 76 -27.76 2.53 10.21
C SER A 76 -28.55 3.83 10.14
N GLU A 77 -29.45 4.02 11.09
CA GLU A 77 -30.20 5.27 11.23
C GLU A 77 -29.36 6.40 11.84
N GLU A 78 -28.26 6.05 12.52
CA GLU A 78 -27.34 7.03 13.13
C GLU A 78 -26.37 7.62 12.10
N SER A 79 -26.12 6.91 10.99
CA SER A 79 -25.28 7.38 9.90
C SER A 79 -26.01 8.36 9.01
N ALA A 80 -25.35 9.45 8.66
CA ALA A 80 -25.88 10.43 7.70
C ALA A 80 -26.16 9.82 6.31
N THR A 81 -25.44 8.75 5.95
CA THR A 81 -25.62 8.01 4.70
C THR A 81 -26.73 6.95 4.79
N GLY A 82 -27.21 6.61 6.00
CA GLY A 82 -28.19 5.56 6.25
C GLY A 82 -27.61 4.15 6.27
N PHE A 83 -26.28 4.01 6.21
CA PHE A 83 -25.56 2.75 6.30
C PHE A 83 -24.17 2.95 6.91
N THR A 84 -23.53 1.86 7.29
CA THR A 84 -22.11 1.80 7.67
C THR A 84 -21.41 0.70 6.89
N LEU A 85 -20.13 0.92 6.61
CA LEU A 85 -19.24 -0.04 5.95
C LEU A 85 -18.13 -0.48 6.90
N SER A 86 -17.76 -1.76 6.83
CA SER A 86 -16.60 -2.30 7.51
C SER A 86 -15.85 -3.26 6.61
N PHE A 87 -14.52 -3.39 6.79
CA PHE A 87 -13.75 -4.39 6.05
C PHE A 87 -14.11 -5.80 6.51
N VAL A 88 -14.22 -6.73 5.57
CA VAL A 88 -14.26 -8.16 5.89
C VAL A 88 -12.86 -8.59 6.33
N GLU A 89 -12.78 -9.33 7.42
CA GLU A 89 -11.52 -9.88 7.94
C GLU A 89 -10.80 -10.71 6.85
N ASP A 90 -9.47 -10.63 6.84
CA ASP A 90 -8.58 -11.33 5.89
C ASP A 90 -8.83 -11.05 4.39
N SER A 91 -9.58 -9.98 4.05
CA SER A 91 -9.76 -9.54 2.65
C SER A 91 -8.90 -8.33 2.26
N ARG A 92 -8.28 -7.66 3.23
CA ARG A 92 -7.52 -6.42 3.03
C ARG A 92 -6.02 -6.70 2.98
N TYR A 93 -5.36 -6.23 1.93
CA TYR A 93 -3.90 -6.28 1.75
C TYR A 93 -3.44 -4.94 1.17
N LEU A 94 -2.34 -4.41 1.65
CA LEU A 94 -1.91 -3.05 1.30
C LEU A 94 -0.79 -3.01 0.26
N LEU A 95 -0.05 -4.09 0.05
CA LEU A 95 1.17 -4.06 -0.75
C LEU A 95 0.93 -3.55 -2.19
N HIS A 96 -0.13 -3.98 -2.89
CA HIS A 96 -0.41 -3.49 -4.24
C HIS A 96 -0.67 -1.97 -4.27
N ASN A 97 -1.52 -1.47 -3.37
CA ASN A 97 -1.81 -0.05 -3.26
C ASN A 97 -0.59 0.74 -2.78
N ALA A 98 0.25 0.15 -1.92
CA ALA A 98 1.53 0.71 -1.51
C ALA A 98 2.46 0.90 -2.72
N MET A 99 2.49 -0.05 -3.66
CA MET A 99 3.28 0.09 -4.89
C MET A 99 2.73 1.20 -5.80
N ARG A 100 1.39 1.33 -5.92
CA ARG A 100 0.79 2.47 -6.64
C ARG A 100 1.22 3.80 -6.03
N LEU A 101 1.17 3.91 -4.71
CA LEU A 101 1.55 5.11 -3.97
C LEU A 101 3.06 5.40 -4.07
N PHE A 102 3.90 4.36 -3.98
CA PHE A 102 5.35 4.46 -4.15
C PHE A 102 5.72 5.04 -5.53
N TYR A 103 5.20 4.45 -6.61
CA TYR A 103 5.51 4.92 -7.96
C TYR A 103 4.91 6.30 -8.27
N SER A 104 3.76 6.66 -7.70
CA SER A 104 3.20 8.01 -7.86
C SER A 104 4.02 9.10 -7.14
N ASN A 105 4.91 8.70 -6.22
CA ASN A 105 5.81 9.59 -5.49
C ASN A 105 7.26 9.54 -5.98
N GLY A 106 7.47 9.11 -7.23
CA GLY A 106 8.80 9.09 -7.85
C GLY A 106 9.63 7.86 -7.51
N GLY A 107 8.96 6.77 -7.10
CA GLY A 107 9.59 5.48 -6.89
C GLY A 107 10.31 4.97 -8.15
N GLY A 108 11.49 4.42 -7.95
CA GLY A 108 12.32 3.79 -8.97
C GLY A 108 12.44 2.28 -8.78
N ASP A 109 13.66 1.76 -8.92
CA ASP A 109 13.94 0.37 -8.62
C ASP A 109 13.64 0.03 -7.17
N CYS A 110 12.98 -1.11 -6.94
CA CYS A 110 12.70 -1.63 -5.60
C CYS A 110 12.73 -3.16 -5.59
N TYR A 111 12.77 -3.73 -4.40
CA TYR A 111 12.67 -5.16 -4.18
C TYR A 111 11.31 -5.51 -3.58
N ILE A 112 10.72 -6.60 -4.07
CA ILE A 112 9.49 -7.16 -3.52
C ILE A 112 9.78 -8.53 -2.93
N VAL A 113 9.28 -8.76 -1.72
CA VAL A 113 9.27 -10.07 -1.05
C VAL A 113 7.83 -10.44 -0.79
N SER A 114 7.29 -11.34 -1.59
CA SER A 114 5.96 -11.92 -1.35
C SER A 114 6.10 -13.05 -0.33
N VAL A 115 5.37 -12.97 0.78
CA VAL A 115 5.40 -13.96 1.87
C VAL A 115 4.20 -14.90 1.86
N GLY A 116 3.13 -14.52 1.13
CA GLY A 116 1.88 -15.29 1.04
C GLY A 116 0.98 -14.73 -0.06
N LYS A 117 -0.19 -15.31 -0.21
CA LYS A 117 -1.18 -14.93 -1.23
C LYS A 117 -2.40 -14.27 -0.61
N TYR A 118 -3.18 -13.58 -1.44
CA TYR A 118 -4.49 -13.10 -1.03
C TYR A 118 -5.39 -14.28 -0.63
N GLY A 119 -6.16 -14.09 0.43
CA GLY A 119 -6.94 -15.14 1.10
C GLY A 119 -6.20 -15.82 2.26
N ASP A 120 -4.87 -15.68 2.34
CA ASP A 120 -4.13 -16.11 3.52
C ASP A 120 -4.28 -15.06 4.64
N LYS A 121 -4.42 -15.51 5.89
CA LYS A 121 -4.38 -14.61 7.03
C LYS A 121 -3.00 -13.94 7.13
N ILE A 122 -2.98 -12.63 7.34
CA ILE A 122 -1.72 -11.90 7.57
C ILE A 122 -1.12 -12.36 8.90
N ASP A 123 0.11 -12.87 8.83
CA ASP A 123 0.83 -13.45 9.97
C ASP A 123 2.21 -12.82 10.15
N ALA A 124 2.46 -12.29 11.34
CA ALA A 124 3.75 -11.74 11.72
C ALA A 124 4.90 -12.76 11.58
N GLY A 125 4.60 -14.05 11.81
CA GLY A 125 5.55 -15.14 11.64
C GLY A 125 5.97 -15.36 10.19
N GLN A 126 5.14 -15.05 9.20
CA GLN A 126 5.51 -15.09 7.78
C GLN A 126 6.29 -13.84 7.37
N LEU A 127 5.90 -12.66 7.86
CA LEU A 127 6.58 -11.39 7.58
C LEU A 127 8.00 -11.37 8.18
N ASN A 128 8.22 -12.02 9.30
CA ASN A 128 9.52 -12.14 9.99
C ASN A 128 9.80 -13.60 10.38
N ASP A 129 9.91 -14.49 9.39
CA ASP A 129 10.17 -15.91 9.62
C ASP A 129 11.63 -16.15 10.04
N PRO A 130 11.90 -16.63 11.27
CA PRO A 130 13.23 -16.92 11.73
C PRO A 130 13.90 -18.08 10.97
N LYS A 131 13.15 -18.87 10.20
CA LYS A 131 13.66 -19.95 9.35
C LYS A 131 14.17 -19.44 7.99
N GLY A 132 14.12 -18.15 7.74
CA GLY A 132 14.68 -17.51 6.56
C GLY A 132 13.67 -17.00 5.55
N GLY A 133 12.40 -16.79 5.94
CA GLY A 133 11.37 -16.09 5.17
C GLY A 133 11.27 -14.61 5.54
N GLY A 134 10.42 -13.87 4.84
CA GLY A 134 10.13 -12.47 5.10
C GLY A 134 11.40 -11.59 5.17
N ILE A 135 11.55 -10.84 6.27
CA ILE A 135 12.69 -9.92 6.49
C ILE A 135 14.04 -10.65 6.34
N ALA A 136 14.15 -11.87 6.83
CA ALA A 136 15.42 -12.61 6.81
C ALA A 136 15.93 -12.92 5.39
N THR A 137 15.06 -12.99 4.38
CA THR A 137 15.44 -13.18 2.98
C THR A 137 16.36 -12.09 2.47
N LEU A 138 16.21 -10.87 3.00
CA LEU A 138 16.98 -9.69 2.60
C LEU A 138 18.41 -9.68 3.15
N GLU A 139 18.79 -10.58 4.06
CA GLU A 139 20.16 -10.63 4.61
C GLU A 139 21.21 -10.96 3.53
N LYS A 140 20.80 -11.63 2.46
CA LYS A 140 21.68 -12.01 1.33
C LYS A 140 21.78 -10.91 0.25
N TYR A 141 20.99 -9.84 0.37
CA TYR A 141 20.91 -8.77 -0.62
C TYR A 141 21.44 -7.47 -0.02
N LEU A 142 22.53 -6.96 -0.57
CA LEU A 142 23.17 -5.73 -0.07
C LEU A 142 22.64 -4.46 -0.72
N GLU A 143 21.98 -4.57 -1.87
CA GLU A 143 21.49 -3.44 -2.66
C GLU A 143 20.30 -2.69 -2.00
N PRO A 144 19.31 -3.37 -1.36
CA PRO A 144 18.23 -2.63 -0.69
C PRO A 144 18.76 -1.76 0.46
N THR A 145 18.37 -0.48 0.45
CA THR A 145 18.78 0.51 1.47
C THR A 145 17.62 1.00 2.34
N LEU A 146 16.39 0.73 1.94
CA LEU A 146 15.19 1.03 2.71
C LEU A 146 14.38 -0.26 2.92
N LEU A 147 13.64 -0.32 4.03
CA LEU A 147 12.74 -1.44 4.36
C LEU A 147 11.38 -0.90 4.79
N ALA A 148 10.32 -1.36 4.15
CA ALA A 148 8.94 -1.02 4.50
C ALA A 148 8.04 -2.26 4.44
N ILE A 149 7.11 -2.39 5.39
CA ILE A 149 6.14 -3.48 5.46
C ILE A 149 4.75 -2.87 5.68
N PRO A 150 4.06 -2.41 4.62
CA PRO A 150 2.77 -1.74 4.77
C PRO A 150 1.69 -2.61 5.43
N ASP A 151 1.71 -3.93 5.20
CA ASP A 151 0.76 -4.87 5.79
C ASP A 151 0.91 -5.03 7.31
N ALA A 152 1.99 -4.51 7.92
CA ALA A 152 2.24 -4.58 9.36
C ALA A 152 1.10 -3.97 10.20
N ILE A 153 0.47 -2.91 9.70
CA ILE A 153 -0.64 -2.24 10.41
C ILE A 153 -1.94 -3.04 10.44
N LEU A 154 -2.03 -4.12 9.68
CA LEU A 154 -3.18 -5.04 9.64
C LEU A 154 -3.04 -6.19 10.65
N LEU A 155 -1.90 -6.30 11.32
CA LEU A 155 -1.68 -7.24 12.42
C LEU A 155 -2.36 -6.76 13.71
N SER A 156 -2.31 -7.58 14.75
CA SER A 156 -2.60 -7.09 16.10
C SER A 156 -1.60 -6.01 16.52
N GLU A 157 -1.97 -5.14 17.46
CA GLU A 157 -1.09 -4.07 17.96
C GLU A 157 0.27 -4.60 18.44
N ALA A 158 0.26 -5.67 19.22
CA ALA A 158 1.47 -6.30 19.76
C ALA A 158 2.35 -6.91 18.65
N ASP A 159 1.75 -7.58 17.68
CA ASP A 159 2.47 -8.17 16.56
C ASP A 159 3.04 -7.10 15.62
N CYS A 160 2.29 -6.02 15.38
CA CYS A 160 2.74 -4.88 14.59
C CYS A 160 4.01 -4.26 15.20
N TYR A 161 4.00 -3.94 16.50
CA TYR A 161 5.16 -3.35 17.16
C TYR A 161 6.34 -4.32 17.24
N SER A 162 6.08 -5.60 17.50
CA SER A 162 7.11 -6.65 17.50
C SER A 162 7.79 -6.76 16.13
N LEU A 163 7.00 -6.74 15.04
CA LEU A 163 7.51 -6.76 13.67
C LEU A 163 8.35 -5.51 13.36
N GLN A 164 7.89 -4.33 13.78
CA GLN A 164 8.61 -3.08 13.55
C GLN A 164 9.92 -3.00 14.36
N ALA A 165 9.93 -3.52 15.59
CA ALA A 165 11.17 -3.69 16.36
C ALA A 165 12.15 -4.65 15.65
N ALA A 166 11.64 -5.72 15.04
CA ALA A 166 12.45 -6.63 14.22
C ALA A 166 13.00 -5.96 12.95
N MET A 167 12.25 -5.07 12.31
CA MET A 167 12.74 -4.25 11.18
C MET A 167 13.91 -3.38 11.62
N LEU A 168 13.80 -2.69 12.75
CA LEU A 168 14.88 -1.88 13.32
C LEU A 168 16.11 -2.74 13.67
N GLN A 169 15.90 -3.90 14.28
CA GLN A 169 16.99 -4.84 14.59
C GLN A 169 17.68 -5.34 13.32
N HIS A 170 16.92 -5.66 12.27
CA HIS A 170 17.48 -6.06 10.99
C HIS A 170 18.33 -4.95 10.39
N CYS A 171 17.85 -3.71 10.39
CA CYS A 171 18.57 -2.57 9.85
C CYS A 171 19.79 -2.20 10.70
N GLY A 172 19.66 -2.14 12.04
CA GLY A 172 20.68 -1.59 12.92
C GLY A 172 21.69 -2.59 13.47
N TYR A 173 21.31 -3.87 13.59
CA TYR A 173 22.21 -4.91 14.11
C TYR A 173 22.78 -5.80 13.01
N LYS A 174 21.89 -6.37 12.17
CA LYS A 174 22.31 -7.37 11.18
C LYS A 174 22.96 -6.73 9.95
N MET A 175 22.34 -5.74 9.34
CA MET A 175 22.75 -5.24 8.03
C MET A 175 23.59 -3.96 8.10
N LYS A 176 23.21 -2.98 8.89
CA LYS A 176 23.91 -1.68 9.05
C LYS A 176 24.12 -0.89 7.75
N ASN A 177 23.33 -1.19 6.72
CA ASN A 177 23.40 -0.53 5.40
C ASN A 177 22.03 -0.10 4.91
N ARG A 178 20.99 -0.18 5.76
CA ARG A 178 19.60 0.14 5.39
C ARG A 178 18.85 0.76 6.54
N PHE A 179 17.72 1.36 6.19
CA PHE A 179 16.90 2.17 7.08
C PHE A 179 15.44 1.70 7.03
N ALA A 180 14.79 1.54 8.15
CA ALA A 180 13.39 1.13 8.22
C ALA A 180 12.45 2.34 8.16
N ILE A 181 11.40 2.25 7.35
CA ILE A 181 10.29 3.19 7.36
C ILE A 181 9.11 2.49 8.01
N LEU A 182 8.69 3.01 9.17
CA LEU A 182 7.69 2.42 10.03
C LEU A 182 6.38 3.19 9.95
N ASP A 183 5.27 2.50 10.12
CA ASP A 183 3.93 3.08 10.17
C ASP A 183 3.35 2.96 11.59
N VAL A 184 2.71 4.01 12.07
CA VAL A 184 2.07 4.00 13.40
C VAL A 184 0.81 3.14 13.34
N TYR A 185 0.69 2.15 14.22
CA TYR A 185 -0.55 1.38 14.36
C TYR A 185 -1.72 2.30 14.72
N ASN A 186 -2.87 2.11 14.08
CA ASN A 186 -4.02 3.03 14.20
C ASN A 186 -3.69 4.49 13.86
N GLY A 187 -2.76 4.73 12.93
CA GLY A 187 -2.32 6.07 12.53
C GLY A 187 -3.39 6.95 11.86
N THR A 188 -4.64 6.50 11.82
CA THR A 188 -5.83 7.28 11.43
C THR A 188 -6.46 8.03 12.61
N LEU A 189 -6.11 7.69 13.84
CA LEU A 189 -6.68 8.30 15.03
C LEU A 189 -5.94 9.58 15.40
N GLU A 190 -6.69 10.56 15.93
CA GLU A 190 -6.12 11.80 16.47
C GLU A 190 -5.28 11.55 17.73
N ARG A 191 -4.38 12.47 18.01
CA ARG A 191 -3.59 12.45 19.24
C ARG A 191 -4.44 12.86 20.44
N THR A 192 -4.41 12.04 21.47
CA THR A 192 -5.10 12.32 22.75
C THR A 192 -4.16 12.87 23.81
N PHE A 193 -2.82 12.72 23.63
CA PHE A 193 -1.76 13.14 24.55
C PHE A 193 -1.82 12.51 25.95
N ASP A 194 -2.55 11.41 26.10
CA ASP A 194 -2.64 10.57 27.30
C ASP A 194 -1.91 9.22 27.13
N GLU A 195 -2.14 8.27 28.04
CA GLU A 195 -1.56 6.93 27.97
C GLU A 195 -2.07 6.11 26.79
N GLU A 196 -3.29 6.39 26.32
CA GLU A 196 -3.91 5.72 25.17
C GLU A 196 -3.53 6.34 23.81
N ASP A 197 -2.75 7.44 23.82
CA ASP A 197 -2.30 8.15 22.62
C ASP A 197 -1.52 7.22 21.68
N VAL A 198 -1.91 7.20 20.41
CA VAL A 198 -1.32 6.32 19.37
C VAL A 198 0.19 6.46 19.21
N ILE A 199 0.74 7.67 19.41
CA ILE A 199 2.18 7.91 19.32
C ILE A 199 2.89 7.43 20.60
N ASN A 200 2.27 7.56 21.77
CA ASN A 200 2.83 7.05 23.01
C ASN A 200 2.88 5.52 22.98
N LYS A 201 1.77 4.86 22.59
CA LYS A 201 1.73 3.41 22.40
C LYS A 201 2.75 2.92 21.36
N PHE A 202 2.88 3.62 20.23
CA PHE A 202 3.88 3.31 19.22
C PHE A 202 5.31 3.35 19.79
N ARG A 203 5.67 4.41 20.54
CA ARG A 203 7.00 4.56 21.14
C ARG A 203 7.29 3.48 22.17
N GLU A 204 6.33 3.14 22.98
CA GLU A 204 6.44 2.07 23.99
C GLU A 204 6.55 0.70 23.32
N GLY A 205 5.72 0.41 22.35
CA GLY A 205 5.67 -0.87 21.66
C GLY A 205 6.91 -1.17 20.82
N VAL A 206 7.43 -0.18 20.09
CA VAL A 206 8.65 -0.32 19.29
C VAL A 206 9.90 -0.34 20.17
N GLY A 207 9.83 0.29 21.35
CA GLY A 207 10.91 0.34 22.32
C GLY A 207 12.02 1.32 21.95
N SER A 208 13.22 1.14 22.53
CA SER A 208 14.35 2.10 22.44
C SER A 208 15.55 1.59 21.62
N ASN A 209 15.50 0.36 21.09
CA ASN A 209 16.64 -0.24 20.42
C ASN A 209 16.71 0.17 18.95
N PHE A 210 17.90 0.53 18.47
CA PHE A 210 18.19 0.80 17.05
C PHE A 210 17.36 1.93 16.42
N LEU A 211 16.81 2.87 17.19
CA LEU A 211 15.96 3.96 16.69
C LEU A 211 16.64 4.83 15.62
N GLN A 212 17.97 4.95 15.66
CA GLN A 212 18.74 5.67 14.63
C GLN A 212 18.69 5.00 13.24
N TRP A 213 18.14 3.79 13.14
CA TRP A 213 18.01 3.03 11.90
C TRP A 213 16.59 3.00 11.34
N GLY A 214 15.72 3.86 11.79
CA GLY A 214 14.36 3.97 11.28
C GLY A 214 13.76 5.35 11.48
N ALA A 215 12.72 5.62 10.71
CA ALA A 215 11.82 6.74 10.88
C ALA A 215 10.38 6.26 10.82
N SER A 216 9.49 6.96 11.50
CA SER A 216 8.06 6.75 11.44
C SER A 216 7.37 8.03 11.02
N TYR A 217 6.31 7.89 10.24
CA TYR A 217 5.50 8.99 9.77
C TYR A 217 4.05 8.82 10.24
N TYR A 218 3.47 9.93 10.66
CA TYR A 218 2.11 10.03 11.15
C TYR A 218 1.54 11.40 10.73
N PRO A 219 0.26 11.48 10.45
CA PRO A 219 -0.74 10.40 10.40
C PRO A 219 -0.73 9.61 9.09
N PHE A 220 -1.76 8.76 8.86
CA PHE A 220 -1.98 8.13 7.56
C PHE A 220 -2.42 9.16 6.53
N LEU A 221 -2.42 8.75 5.29
CA LEU A 221 -2.70 9.59 4.13
C LEU A 221 -4.03 9.22 3.48
N ASN A 222 -4.86 10.23 3.21
CA ASN A 222 -5.97 10.11 2.29
C ASN A 222 -5.43 10.28 0.87
N THR A 223 -5.55 9.24 0.06
CA THR A 223 -4.96 9.18 -1.27
C THR A 223 -6.04 9.16 -2.37
N ALA A 224 -5.62 9.27 -3.61
CA ALA A 224 -6.47 9.10 -4.80
C ALA A 224 -5.90 8.00 -5.73
N ILE A 225 -5.30 6.95 -5.14
CA ILE A 225 -4.70 5.84 -5.89
C ILE A 225 -5.72 4.83 -6.38
N VAL A 226 -6.86 4.66 -5.68
CA VAL A 226 -7.97 3.81 -6.06
C VAL A 226 -9.10 4.68 -6.58
N LYS A 227 -9.56 4.44 -7.80
CA LYS A 227 -10.67 5.18 -8.41
C LYS A 227 -11.99 4.47 -8.14
N SER A 228 -13.07 5.22 -7.94
CA SER A 228 -14.41 4.64 -7.80
C SER A 228 -14.82 3.77 -9.00
N SER A 229 -14.29 4.05 -10.19
CA SER A 229 -14.50 3.22 -11.38
C SER A 229 -13.83 1.84 -11.35
N GLU A 230 -12.96 1.58 -10.38
CA GLU A 230 -12.32 0.27 -10.14
C GLU A 230 -13.12 -0.58 -9.13
N ILE A 231 -14.23 -0.03 -8.62
CA ILE A 231 -15.06 -0.63 -7.57
C ILE A 231 -16.46 -0.86 -8.12
N ASP A 232 -17.00 -2.02 -7.85
CA ASP A 232 -18.37 -2.37 -8.17
C ASP A 232 -19.10 -2.97 -6.96
N TYR A 233 -20.39 -3.25 -7.10
CA TYR A 233 -21.22 -3.76 -6.01
C TYR A 233 -20.75 -5.11 -5.47
N THR A 234 -20.00 -5.88 -6.24
CA THR A 234 -19.51 -7.21 -5.78
C THR A 234 -18.47 -7.12 -4.66
N ARG A 235 -17.94 -5.91 -4.40
CA ARG A 235 -17.09 -5.66 -3.23
C ARG A 235 -17.86 -5.79 -1.91
N VAL A 236 -19.18 -5.69 -1.94
CA VAL A 236 -20.02 -5.94 -0.77
C VAL A 236 -20.18 -7.45 -0.58
N ALA A 237 -19.79 -7.96 0.59
CA ALA A 237 -19.83 -9.39 0.88
C ALA A 237 -21.25 -9.88 1.20
N ASN A 238 -22.04 -9.07 1.92
CA ASN A 238 -23.43 -9.35 2.25
C ASN A 238 -24.39 -8.64 1.29
N LEU A 239 -24.50 -9.14 0.07
CA LEU A 239 -25.33 -8.54 -0.99
C LEU A 239 -26.81 -8.34 -0.58
N ASP A 240 -27.35 -9.19 0.27
CA ASP A 240 -28.72 -9.04 0.79
C ASP A 240 -28.87 -7.71 1.57
N GLY A 241 -27.87 -7.32 2.36
CA GLY A 241 -27.87 -6.04 3.07
C GLY A 241 -27.82 -4.84 2.11
N LEU A 242 -27.05 -4.96 1.01
CA LEU A 242 -27.03 -3.96 -0.04
C LEU A 242 -28.39 -3.84 -0.73
N VAL A 243 -29.00 -4.97 -1.11
CA VAL A 243 -30.33 -5.01 -1.74
C VAL A 243 -31.39 -4.36 -0.83
N GLU A 244 -31.36 -4.63 0.48
CA GLU A 244 -32.27 -4.03 1.46
C GLU A 244 -32.14 -2.49 1.47
N ILE A 245 -30.91 -1.98 1.55
CA ILE A 245 -30.62 -0.53 1.56
C ILE A 245 -31.09 0.14 0.26
N LEU A 246 -30.82 -0.46 -0.90
CA LEU A 246 -31.24 0.07 -2.19
C LEU A 246 -32.76 0.00 -2.37
N SER A 247 -33.41 -1.08 -1.93
CA SER A 247 -34.87 -1.22 -1.99
C SER A 247 -35.57 -0.20 -1.06
N LYS A 248 -34.98 0.10 0.10
CA LYS A 248 -35.46 1.16 0.99
C LYS A 248 -35.38 2.53 0.31
N GLU A 249 -34.28 2.84 -0.38
CA GLU A 249 -34.15 4.07 -1.18
C GLU A 249 -35.28 4.21 -2.19
N VAL A 250 -35.64 3.12 -2.88
CA VAL A 250 -36.76 3.12 -3.86
C VAL A 250 -38.10 3.35 -3.16
N ALA A 251 -38.34 2.69 -2.02
CA ALA A 251 -39.57 2.85 -1.24
C ALA A 251 -39.74 4.31 -0.72
N ASP A 252 -38.67 4.88 -0.17
CA ASP A 252 -38.63 6.25 0.33
C ASP A 252 -38.92 7.27 -0.79
N ASN A 253 -38.38 7.04 -1.99
CA ASN A 253 -38.62 7.89 -3.15
C ASN A 253 -40.05 7.74 -3.70
N LEU A 254 -40.64 6.55 -3.61
CA LEU A 254 -42.02 6.32 -4.02
C LEU A 254 -43.00 6.99 -3.02
N GLU A 255 -42.75 6.85 -1.71
CA GLU A 255 -43.57 7.51 -0.65
C GLU A 255 -43.52 9.05 -0.75
N ALA A 256 -42.37 9.60 -1.15
CA ALA A 256 -42.18 11.03 -1.35
C ALA A 256 -42.68 11.54 -2.72
N ASP A 257 -43.39 10.73 -3.52
CA ASP A 257 -43.85 11.06 -4.88
C ASP A 257 -42.72 11.49 -5.86
N ASN A 258 -41.46 11.14 -5.58
CA ASN A 258 -40.34 11.48 -6.43
C ASN A 258 -40.28 10.58 -7.68
N ILE A 259 -40.84 9.38 -7.62
CA ILE A 259 -40.89 8.38 -8.70
C ILE A 259 -42.30 7.78 -8.78
N THR A 260 -42.66 7.26 -9.97
CA THR A 260 -43.90 6.51 -10.19
C THR A 260 -43.75 5.06 -9.79
N GLU A 261 -44.88 4.35 -9.50
CA GLU A 261 -44.89 2.91 -9.22
C GLU A 261 -44.18 2.08 -10.34
N ALA A 262 -44.50 2.36 -11.59
CA ALA A 262 -43.86 1.68 -12.72
C ALA A 262 -42.33 1.89 -12.78
N ARG A 263 -41.84 3.06 -12.34
CA ARG A 263 -40.41 3.32 -12.24
C ARG A 263 -39.80 2.59 -11.06
N ALA A 264 -40.47 2.55 -9.92
CA ALA A 264 -40.04 1.80 -8.73
C ALA A 264 -39.91 0.31 -9.03
N GLU A 265 -40.90 -0.29 -9.73
CA GLU A 265 -40.84 -1.69 -10.18
C GLU A 265 -39.64 -1.94 -11.10
N GLY A 266 -39.37 -1.02 -12.04
CA GLY A 266 -38.21 -1.14 -12.94
C GLY A 266 -36.88 -1.07 -12.19
N ILE A 267 -36.73 -0.17 -11.21
CA ILE A 267 -35.52 -0.07 -10.40
C ILE A 267 -35.34 -1.31 -9.53
N ASN A 268 -36.41 -1.78 -8.87
CA ASN A 268 -36.35 -3.00 -8.05
C ASN A 268 -36.00 -4.25 -8.88
N ALA A 269 -36.43 -4.32 -10.14
CA ALA A 269 -36.03 -5.40 -11.05
C ALA A 269 -34.54 -5.38 -11.38
N GLU A 270 -33.92 -4.19 -11.50
CA GLU A 270 -32.47 -4.08 -11.66
C GLU A 270 -31.72 -4.42 -10.37
N ILE A 271 -32.22 -3.99 -9.20
CA ILE A 271 -31.63 -4.32 -7.89
C ILE A 271 -31.65 -5.83 -7.65
N ALA A 272 -32.74 -6.52 -8.01
CA ALA A 272 -32.85 -7.98 -7.83
C ALA A 272 -31.75 -8.76 -8.58
N LYS A 273 -31.24 -8.24 -9.68
CA LYS A 273 -30.14 -8.87 -10.43
C LYS A 273 -28.82 -8.92 -9.64
N ILE A 274 -28.64 -8.10 -8.61
CA ILE A 274 -27.45 -8.14 -7.75
C ILE A 274 -27.25 -9.50 -7.08
N SER A 275 -28.36 -10.15 -6.71
CA SER A 275 -28.35 -11.46 -6.02
C SER A 275 -28.23 -12.65 -6.96
N GLU A 276 -28.18 -12.44 -8.26
CA GLU A 276 -28.02 -13.50 -9.25
C GLU A 276 -26.53 -13.88 -9.43
N ASP A 277 -26.27 -15.09 -9.94
CA ASP A 277 -24.91 -15.51 -10.31
C ASP A 277 -24.53 -14.86 -11.66
N ASN A 278 -23.87 -13.72 -11.58
CA ASN A 278 -23.56 -12.89 -12.72
C ASN A 278 -22.13 -13.10 -13.21
N ASP A 279 -21.95 -13.18 -14.52
CA ASP A 279 -20.63 -13.12 -15.15
C ASP A 279 -20.07 -11.69 -15.14
N ALA A 280 -18.79 -11.54 -15.50
CA ALA A 280 -18.09 -10.26 -15.45
C ALA A 280 -18.72 -9.15 -16.31
N ASP A 281 -19.35 -9.49 -17.44
CA ASP A 281 -20.01 -8.53 -18.32
C ASP A 281 -21.38 -8.13 -17.78
N ALA A 282 -22.13 -9.06 -17.17
CA ALA A 282 -23.36 -8.78 -16.46
C ALA A 282 -23.10 -7.88 -15.24
N ILE A 283 -22.08 -8.16 -14.43
CA ILE A 283 -21.66 -7.32 -13.29
C ILE A 283 -21.42 -5.88 -13.75
N LYS A 284 -20.63 -5.68 -14.80
CA LYS A 284 -20.36 -4.34 -15.34
C LYS A 284 -21.62 -3.63 -15.80
N SER A 285 -22.53 -4.34 -16.50
CA SER A 285 -23.78 -3.80 -17.00
C SER A 285 -24.71 -3.39 -15.85
N ILE A 286 -24.88 -4.26 -14.85
CA ILE A 286 -25.70 -4.02 -13.66
C ILE A 286 -25.13 -2.82 -12.89
N ASN A 287 -23.82 -2.83 -12.61
CA ASN A 287 -23.17 -1.74 -11.90
C ASN A 287 -23.33 -0.40 -12.64
N ALA A 288 -23.12 -0.37 -13.96
CA ALA A 288 -23.31 0.82 -14.77
C ALA A 288 -24.76 1.34 -14.76
N THR A 289 -25.74 0.44 -14.78
CA THR A 289 -27.16 0.81 -14.73
C THR A 289 -27.51 1.36 -13.35
N LEU A 290 -27.14 0.63 -12.30
CA LEU A 290 -27.50 0.98 -10.93
C LEU A 290 -26.80 2.29 -10.47
N THR A 291 -25.58 2.57 -10.90
CA THR A 291 -24.90 3.85 -10.58
C THR A 291 -25.60 5.05 -11.21
N VAL A 292 -26.35 4.87 -12.31
CA VAL A 292 -27.13 5.94 -12.92
C VAL A 292 -28.46 6.17 -12.19
N ILE A 293 -29.08 5.11 -11.67
CA ILE A 293 -30.45 5.17 -11.14
C ILE A 293 -30.52 5.21 -9.61
N SER A 294 -29.45 4.84 -8.89
CA SER A 294 -29.40 4.83 -7.43
C SER A 294 -28.28 5.74 -6.91
N PRO A 295 -28.60 6.92 -6.39
CA PRO A 295 -27.65 7.75 -5.64
C PRO A 295 -27.04 7.02 -4.44
N LYS A 296 -27.79 6.13 -3.79
CA LYS A 296 -27.33 5.38 -2.62
C LYS A 296 -26.19 4.43 -2.99
N LEU A 297 -26.26 3.71 -4.14
CA LEU A 297 -25.16 2.88 -4.59
C LEU A 297 -23.89 3.70 -4.89
N ASN A 298 -24.07 4.91 -5.45
CA ASN A 298 -22.91 5.79 -5.66
C ASN A 298 -22.24 6.20 -4.33
N MET A 299 -23.04 6.44 -3.28
CA MET A 299 -22.51 6.72 -1.92
C MET A 299 -21.74 5.51 -1.39
N VAL A 300 -22.27 4.29 -1.53
CA VAL A 300 -21.59 3.05 -1.12
C VAL A 300 -20.26 2.89 -1.83
N ILE A 301 -20.23 3.05 -3.17
CA ILE A 301 -19.00 2.96 -3.96
C ILE A 301 -17.99 4.05 -3.56
N ALA A 302 -18.46 5.27 -3.34
CA ALA A 302 -17.60 6.36 -2.93
C ALA A 302 -16.96 6.10 -1.56
N GLU A 303 -17.74 5.65 -0.56
CA GLU A 303 -17.24 5.33 0.77
C GLU A 303 -16.27 4.14 0.75
N MET A 304 -16.56 3.07 -0.03
CA MET A 304 -15.60 1.99 -0.25
C MET A 304 -14.28 2.50 -0.87
N SER A 305 -14.39 3.44 -1.84
CA SER A 305 -13.21 4.07 -2.45
C SER A 305 -12.42 4.89 -1.43
N GLU A 306 -13.06 5.67 -0.60
CA GLU A 306 -12.42 6.45 0.46
C GLU A 306 -11.71 5.54 1.46
N MET A 307 -12.35 4.47 1.91
CA MET A 307 -11.74 3.49 2.83
C MET A 307 -10.50 2.81 2.23
N LEU A 308 -10.53 2.47 0.92
CA LEU A 308 -9.38 1.87 0.22
C LEU A 308 -8.25 2.88 -0.03
N ASN A 309 -8.56 4.15 -0.05
CA ASN A 309 -7.61 5.24 -0.25
C ASN A 309 -6.93 5.72 1.04
N VAL A 310 -7.33 5.20 2.20
CA VAL A 310 -6.61 5.42 3.46
C VAL A 310 -5.38 4.51 3.51
N MET A 311 -4.21 5.10 3.38
CA MET A 311 -2.94 4.37 3.29
C MET A 311 -1.94 4.80 4.37
N PRO A 312 -1.11 3.85 4.87
CA PRO A 312 0.02 4.21 5.71
C PRO A 312 1.03 5.07 4.93
N SER A 313 1.82 5.85 5.63
CA SER A 313 2.71 6.84 5.01
C SER A 313 3.99 6.24 4.42
N SER A 314 4.41 5.04 4.86
CA SER A 314 5.71 4.47 4.48
C SER A 314 5.92 4.32 2.97
N PRO A 315 4.93 3.94 2.11
CA PRO A 315 5.17 3.82 0.68
C PRO A 315 5.39 5.16 -0.02
N ALA A 316 4.63 6.19 0.38
CA ALA A 316 4.81 7.54 -0.17
C ALA A 316 6.19 8.09 0.21
N MET A 317 6.60 7.90 1.47
CA MET A 317 7.89 8.35 1.95
C MET A 317 9.05 7.58 1.31
N ALA A 318 8.92 6.28 1.08
CA ALA A 318 9.91 5.51 0.32
C ALA A 318 10.09 6.08 -1.10
N GLY A 319 8.98 6.43 -1.78
CA GLY A 319 9.02 7.12 -3.09
C GLY A 319 9.71 8.47 -3.01
N ALA A 320 9.36 9.27 -2.01
CA ALA A 320 9.96 10.57 -1.75
C ALA A 320 11.48 10.49 -1.55
N TYR A 321 11.97 9.51 -0.77
CA TYR A 321 13.40 9.27 -0.59
C TYR A 321 14.06 8.92 -1.93
N THR A 322 13.49 7.99 -2.68
CA THR A 322 14.00 7.60 -4.00
C THR A 322 14.06 8.80 -4.94
N MET A 323 13.03 9.64 -4.99
CA MET A 323 12.95 10.81 -5.83
C MET A 323 14.03 11.85 -5.46
N VAL A 324 14.17 12.18 -4.17
CA VAL A 324 15.12 13.19 -3.69
C VAL A 324 16.55 12.74 -3.95
N ASP A 325 16.88 11.49 -3.66
CA ASP A 325 18.22 10.95 -3.93
C ASP A 325 18.55 10.96 -5.43
N ALA A 326 17.57 10.67 -6.29
CA ALA A 326 17.77 10.63 -7.73
C ALA A 326 17.84 12.02 -8.38
N THR A 327 17.09 13.00 -7.87
CA THR A 327 16.96 14.32 -8.51
C THR A 327 17.87 15.41 -7.90
N SER A 328 18.23 15.26 -6.63
CA SER A 328 19.03 16.26 -5.91
C SER A 328 20.35 15.68 -5.43
N SER A 329 20.37 15.08 -4.28
CA SER A 329 21.52 14.31 -3.75
C SER A 329 21.14 13.57 -2.48
N VAL A 330 21.91 12.57 -2.10
CA VAL A 330 21.80 11.84 -0.83
C VAL A 330 22.05 12.73 0.41
N ALA A 331 22.63 13.91 0.23
CA ALA A 331 22.85 14.86 1.32
C ALA A 331 21.61 15.73 1.60
N GLN A 332 20.62 15.72 0.70
CA GLN A 332 19.39 16.47 0.89
C GLN A 332 18.35 15.66 1.63
N SER A 333 17.80 16.23 2.69
CA SER A 333 16.68 15.62 3.42
C SER A 333 15.42 15.60 2.53
N PRO A 334 14.65 14.50 2.49
CA PRO A 334 13.35 14.43 1.82
C PRO A 334 12.26 15.13 2.65
N ALA A 335 12.40 16.43 2.80
CA ALA A 335 11.50 17.29 3.56
C ALA A 335 10.95 18.42 2.69
N ASN A 336 9.76 18.91 3.02
CA ASN A 336 9.07 20.00 2.31
C ASN A 336 8.85 19.70 0.82
N ILE A 337 8.47 18.47 0.50
CA ILE A 337 8.13 18.02 -0.84
C ILE A 337 6.64 17.73 -0.95
N SER A 338 6.07 17.95 -2.14
CA SER A 338 4.70 17.54 -2.44
C SER A 338 4.63 16.04 -2.70
N LEU A 339 3.67 15.38 -2.09
CA LEU A 339 3.41 13.95 -2.33
C LEU A 339 2.37 13.79 -3.45
N GLY A 340 2.68 12.93 -4.42
CA GLY A 340 1.80 12.59 -5.52
C GLY A 340 0.64 11.68 -5.07
N SER A 341 -0.55 11.91 -5.62
CA SER A 341 -1.77 11.14 -5.30
C SER A 341 -2.17 11.17 -3.81
N VAL A 342 -1.66 12.12 -3.03
CA VAL A 342 -2.07 12.41 -1.66
C VAL A 342 -2.98 13.62 -1.68
N VAL A 343 -4.16 13.50 -1.08
CA VAL A 343 -5.17 14.57 -1.01
C VAL A 343 -5.04 15.34 0.29
N SER A 344 -4.93 14.62 1.39
CA SER A 344 -4.80 15.17 2.75
C SER A 344 -4.20 14.12 3.69
N THR A 345 -3.99 14.51 4.93
CA THR A 345 -3.78 13.58 6.04
C THR A 345 -5.11 13.14 6.63
N THR A 346 -5.14 12.03 7.38
CA THR A 346 -6.37 11.53 8.04
C THR A 346 -6.76 12.36 9.24
N VAL A 347 -5.84 13.04 9.88
CA VAL A 347 -6.01 13.94 11.02
C VAL A 347 -5.15 15.18 10.89
#